data_4ac73a27a56102deddb306a42c4704ad
#
_entry.id   4ac73a27a56102deddb306a42c4704ad
#
_cell.length_a   1.000
_cell.length_b   1.000
_cell.length_c   1.000
_cell.angle_alpha   90.00
_cell.angle_beta   90.00
_cell.angle_gamma   90.00
#
_symmetry.space_group_name_H-M   'P 1'
#
loop_
_entity.id
_entity.type
_entity.pdbx_description
1 polymer ?
#
loop_
_entity_poly.entity_id
_entity_poly.type
_entity_poly.pdbx_seq_one_letter_code
_entity_poly.pdbx_strand_id
1 'polypeptide(L)'
;MRVDYLLSELTVEDLSNIMKGNLPELNRTDSVWTEHPNLERTPTRFTTDNQDDIFWFWSGHGTSGQFVWHGKNKGGFTTDLMKNTLLAMDDNANNHANKRFRKIVICIETCYSESVFAFDGDVDIDGVLVFTAASPYETSLADVYSEDLKVWISNRFTRNLTDSLSKEESICYADLYKYLVQNTIGSHVQLINAQCFGNLYDMTFKDDILIYN
;
A
#
# COMPACT_ATOMS: atom_id res chain seq x y z
N MET A 1 11.93 3.31 15.02
CA MET A 1 11.33 3.13 13.66
C MET A 1 12.37 3.57 12.64
N ARG A 2 12.71 2.73 11.70
CA ARG A 2 13.62 3.08 10.61
C ARG A 2 12.81 3.74 9.49
N VAL A 3 13.33 4.86 8.95
CA VAL A 3 12.75 5.54 7.78
C VAL A 3 13.82 5.51 6.69
N ASP A 4 13.55 4.84 5.58
CA ASP A 4 14.51 4.68 4.50
C ASP A 4 14.52 5.87 3.54
N TYR A 5 13.34 6.50 3.33
CA TYR A 5 13.17 7.63 2.43
C TYR A 5 12.22 8.67 3.00
N LEU A 6 12.44 9.93 2.68
CA LEU A 6 11.48 11.00 2.94
C LEU A 6 10.64 11.26 1.67
N LEU A 7 9.35 11.49 1.87
CA LEU A 7 8.43 11.79 0.77
C LEU A 7 8.89 12.98 -0.09
N SER A 8 9.48 14.01 0.56
CA SER A 8 9.99 15.21 -0.12
C SER A 8 11.17 14.96 -1.06
N GLU A 9 11.82 13.79 -0.97
CA GLU A 9 12.98 13.43 -1.77
C GLU A 9 12.61 12.64 -3.02
N LEU A 10 11.44 12.00 -3.00
CA LEU A 10 11.02 11.05 -4.02
C LEU A 10 10.00 11.67 -4.98
N THR A 11 10.12 11.33 -6.24
CA THR A 11 9.04 11.39 -7.22
C THR A 11 8.17 10.13 -7.14
N VAL A 12 7.03 10.11 -7.82
CA VAL A 12 6.19 8.89 -7.92
C VAL A 12 6.92 7.78 -8.69
N GLU A 13 7.73 8.16 -9.67
CA GLU A 13 8.57 7.25 -10.45
C GLU A 13 9.67 6.63 -9.60
N ASP A 14 10.25 7.41 -8.68
CA ASP A 14 11.24 6.89 -7.72
C ASP A 14 10.61 5.83 -6.81
N LEU A 15 9.38 6.07 -6.30
CA LEU A 15 8.67 5.07 -5.51
C LEU A 15 8.43 3.79 -6.31
N SER A 16 7.93 3.92 -7.55
CA SER A 16 7.73 2.78 -8.45
C SER A 16 9.05 2.02 -8.69
N ASN A 17 10.15 2.73 -8.87
CA ASN A 17 11.47 2.12 -9.08
C ASN A 17 11.98 1.41 -7.83
N ILE A 18 11.79 1.99 -6.63
CA ILE A 18 12.12 1.33 -5.36
C ILE A 18 11.36 0.00 -5.22
N MET A 19 10.06 0.00 -5.50
CA MET A 19 9.24 -1.21 -5.45
C MET A 19 9.73 -2.29 -6.43
N LYS A 20 10.17 -1.89 -7.62
CA LYS A 20 10.80 -2.77 -8.61
C LYS A 20 12.22 -3.21 -8.24
N GLY A 21 12.74 -2.80 -7.08
CA GLY A 21 14.07 -3.15 -6.57
C GLY A 21 15.21 -2.31 -7.12
N ASN A 22 14.91 -1.18 -7.74
CA ASN A 22 15.89 -0.22 -8.21
C ASN A 22 16.15 0.86 -7.16
N LEU A 23 17.37 1.37 -7.08
CA LEU A 23 17.65 2.54 -6.23
C LEU A 23 17.31 3.82 -6.98
N PRO A 24 16.62 4.77 -6.35
CA PRO A 24 16.43 6.09 -6.95
C PRO A 24 17.75 6.86 -6.97
N GLU A 25 17.94 7.71 -7.99
CA GLU A 25 19.02 8.69 -8.02
C GLU A 25 18.67 9.86 -7.09
N LEU A 26 19.08 9.76 -5.83
CA LEU A 26 18.85 10.81 -4.83
C LEU A 26 20.01 11.80 -4.84
N ASN A 27 19.71 13.06 -5.10
CA ASN A 27 20.67 14.14 -4.89
C ASN A 27 20.66 14.53 -3.41
N ARG A 28 21.59 13.98 -2.60
CA ARG A 28 21.64 14.08 -1.14
C ARG A 28 22.25 15.38 -0.60
N THR A 29 22.45 16.37 -1.43
CA THR A 29 22.97 17.68 -1.02
C THR A 29 21.87 18.61 -0.49
N ASP A 30 20.61 18.17 -0.48
CA ASP A 30 19.49 18.98 -0.03
C ASP A 30 19.45 19.16 1.50
N SER A 31 19.03 20.35 1.92
CA SER A 31 19.00 20.83 3.30
C SER A 31 18.21 19.93 4.29
N VAL A 32 17.27 19.14 3.80
CA VAL A 32 16.45 18.24 4.62
C VAL A 32 17.31 17.16 5.33
N TRP A 33 18.42 16.73 4.73
CA TRP A 33 19.35 15.77 5.34
C TRP A 33 20.24 16.40 6.40
N THR A 34 20.51 17.70 6.31
CA THR A 34 21.31 18.44 7.28
C THR A 34 20.54 18.77 8.57
N GLU A 35 19.20 18.81 8.50
CA GLU A 35 18.33 19.06 9.65
C GLU A 35 18.20 17.84 10.58
N HIS A 36 18.54 16.64 10.09
CA HIS A 36 18.46 15.40 10.84
C HIS A 36 19.79 14.60 10.81
N PRO A 37 20.90 15.18 11.29
CA PRO A 37 22.24 14.58 11.15
C PRO A 37 22.41 13.24 11.89
N ASN A 38 21.52 12.90 12.82
CA ASN A 38 21.59 11.68 13.62
C ASN A 38 20.86 10.48 12.99
N LEU A 39 20.29 10.64 11.80
CA LEU A 39 19.69 9.56 11.08
C LEU A 39 20.71 8.96 10.09
N GLU A 40 21.42 7.93 10.52
CA GLU A 40 22.22 7.10 9.60
C GLU A 40 21.26 6.44 8.59
N ARG A 41 21.27 6.96 7.37
CA ARG A 41 20.41 6.47 6.28
C ARG A 41 21.27 6.09 5.11
N THR A 42 21.39 4.81 4.89
CA THR A 42 21.76 4.28 3.58
C THR A 42 20.49 4.01 2.80
N PRO A 43 20.37 4.46 1.51
CA PRO A 43 19.25 4.01 0.68
C PRO A 43 19.26 2.51 0.65
N THR A 44 18.17 1.92 1.09
CA THR A 44 18.01 0.49 1.06
C THR A 44 17.30 0.12 -0.23
N ARG A 45 17.90 -0.77 -0.98
CA ARG A 45 17.24 -1.43 -2.09
C ARG A 45 16.17 -2.34 -1.51
N PHE A 46 15.00 -2.36 -2.13
CA PHE A 46 13.99 -3.35 -1.87
C PHE A 46 14.45 -4.67 -2.52
N THR A 47 15.01 -5.58 -1.72
CA THR A 47 15.72 -6.78 -2.22
C THR A 47 14.88 -8.04 -2.03
N THR A 48 13.58 -7.95 -2.27
CA THR A 48 12.68 -9.11 -2.16
C THR A 48 12.78 -10.03 -3.37
N ASP A 49 12.39 -11.28 -3.19
CA ASP A 49 12.26 -12.28 -4.23
C ASP A 49 10.93 -13.05 -4.12
N ASN A 50 10.77 -14.13 -4.87
CA ASN A 50 9.53 -14.91 -4.93
C ASN A 50 9.24 -15.77 -3.68
N GLN A 51 10.03 -15.64 -2.62
CA GLN A 51 9.80 -16.26 -1.32
C GLN A 51 9.31 -15.26 -0.27
N ASP A 52 9.41 -13.96 -0.56
CA ASP A 52 9.07 -12.90 0.37
C ASP A 52 7.59 -12.49 0.28
N ASP A 53 7.00 -12.19 1.43
CA ASP A 53 5.69 -11.57 1.50
C ASP A 53 5.84 -10.08 1.77
N ILE A 54 5.03 -9.27 1.05
CA ILE A 54 5.09 -7.82 1.10
C ILE A 54 3.78 -7.27 1.65
N PHE A 55 3.88 -6.37 2.60
CA PHE A 55 2.77 -5.53 3.01
C PHE A 55 2.99 -4.09 2.53
N TRP A 56 2.03 -3.59 1.75
CA TRP A 56 2.02 -2.21 1.30
C TRP A 56 0.81 -1.48 1.87
N PHE A 57 1.08 -0.48 2.69
CA PHE A 57 0.05 0.41 3.21
C PHE A 57 0.24 1.82 2.65
N TRP A 58 -0.85 2.36 2.08
CA TRP A 58 -0.89 3.73 1.60
C TRP A 58 -2.01 4.49 2.29
N SER A 59 -1.69 5.69 2.83
CA SER A 59 -2.68 6.60 3.41
C SER A 59 -2.43 8.01 2.93
N GLY A 60 -3.48 8.70 2.48
CA GLY A 60 -3.38 10.06 1.98
C GLY A 60 -4.60 10.51 1.20
N HIS A 61 -4.42 11.49 0.33
CA HIS A 61 -5.46 11.94 -0.58
C HIS A 61 -5.50 11.11 -1.86
N GLY A 62 -6.69 10.99 -2.44
CA GLY A 62 -6.92 10.34 -3.73
C GLY A 62 -7.93 11.11 -4.56
N THR A 63 -7.82 10.95 -5.85
CA THR A 63 -8.80 11.37 -6.86
C THR A 63 -9.05 10.20 -7.81
N SER A 64 -10.02 10.31 -8.69
CA SER A 64 -10.30 9.24 -9.66
C SER A 64 -9.04 8.88 -10.46
N GLY A 65 -8.64 7.61 -10.41
CA GLY A 65 -7.52 7.06 -11.15
C GLY A 65 -6.14 7.39 -10.60
N GLN A 66 -5.99 8.03 -9.41
CA GLN A 66 -4.68 8.29 -8.85
C GLN A 66 -4.69 8.55 -7.33
N PHE A 67 -3.60 8.15 -6.67
CA PHE A 67 -3.26 8.65 -5.33
C PHE A 67 -2.47 9.95 -5.46
N VAL A 68 -2.86 10.97 -4.68
CA VAL A 68 -2.19 12.28 -4.73
C VAL A 68 -0.80 12.17 -4.10
N TRP A 69 0.21 12.60 -4.86
CA TRP A 69 1.59 12.64 -4.40
C TRP A 69 1.96 14.02 -3.90
N HIS A 70 2.43 14.09 -2.67
CA HIS A 70 2.89 15.33 -2.03
C HIS A 70 4.41 15.47 -1.96
N GLY A 71 5.14 14.53 -2.56
CA GLY A 71 6.59 14.53 -2.60
C GLY A 71 7.17 15.45 -3.68
N LYS A 72 8.40 15.18 -4.06
CA LYS A 72 9.09 15.89 -5.12
C LYS A 72 8.31 15.79 -6.44
N ASN A 73 8.20 16.89 -7.18
CA ASN A 73 7.47 16.95 -8.44
C ASN A 73 6.01 16.50 -8.30
N LYS A 74 5.23 17.28 -7.55
CA LYS A 74 3.80 17.02 -7.30
C LYS A 74 3.10 16.34 -8.48
N GLY A 75 2.29 15.33 -8.18
CA GLY A 75 1.59 14.54 -9.19
C GLY A 75 0.68 13.52 -8.56
N GLY A 76 0.56 12.35 -9.20
CA GLY A 76 -0.23 11.24 -8.69
C GLY A 76 0.41 9.89 -9.03
N PHE A 77 0.25 8.94 -8.14
CA PHE A 77 0.51 7.55 -8.44
C PHE A 77 -0.71 7.00 -9.18
N THR A 78 -0.61 7.02 -10.51
CA THR A 78 -1.74 6.75 -11.40
C THR A 78 -2.06 5.26 -11.56
N THR A 79 -3.25 4.95 -12.10
CA THR A 79 -3.66 3.59 -12.49
C THR A 79 -2.60 2.90 -13.37
N ASP A 80 -2.08 3.60 -14.40
CA ASP A 80 -1.07 3.04 -15.29
C ASP A 80 0.25 2.77 -14.56
N LEU A 81 0.67 3.69 -13.68
CA LEU A 81 1.89 3.50 -12.90
C LEU A 81 1.75 2.34 -11.92
N MET A 82 0.58 2.19 -11.27
CA MET A 82 0.27 1.05 -10.40
C MET A 82 0.33 -0.27 -11.17
N LYS A 83 -0.39 -0.35 -12.30
CA LYS A 83 -0.39 -1.51 -13.18
C LYS A 83 1.02 -1.91 -13.60
N ASN A 84 1.77 -0.95 -14.15
CA ASN A 84 3.12 -1.20 -14.65
C ASN A 84 4.10 -1.58 -13.53
N THR A 85 3.91 -1.03 -12.33
CA THR A 85 4.73 -1.38 -11.16
C THR A 85 4.47 -2.82 -10.74
N LEU A 86 3.21 -3.20 -10.55
CA LEU A 86 2.85 -4.56 -10.13
C LEU A 86 3.23 -5.62 -11.17
N LEU A 87 2.99 -5.35 -12.46
CA LEU A 87 3.40 -6.27 -13.53
C LEU A 87 4.92 -6.45 -13.62
N ALA A 88 5.68 -5.36 -13.38
CA ALA A 88 7.15 -5.45 -13.34
C ALA A 88 7.65 -6.20 -12.10
N MET A 89 6.97 -6.10 -10.96
CA MET A 89 7.28 -6.87 -9.75
C MET A 89 6.95 -8.36 -9.91
N ASP A 90 5.87 -8.66 -10.64
CA ASP A 90 5.47 -10.04 -10.96
C ASP A 90 6.35 -10.70 -12.03
N ASP A 91 7.06 -9.90 -12.85
CA ASP A 91 7.93 -10.34 -13.95
C ASP A 91 7.20 -11.27 -14.95
N ASN A 92 5.93 -11.03 -15.18
CA ASN A 92 5.09 -11.86 -16.06
C ASN A 92 5.68 -11.98 -17.49
N ALA A 93 6.30 -10.90 -17.98
CA ALA A 93 6.95 -10.87 -19.30
C ALA A 93 8.07 -11.92 -19.46
N ASN A 94 8.72 -12.33 -18.37
CA ASN A 94 9.79 -13.31 -18.33
C ASN A 94 9.37 -14.62 -17.61
N ASN A 95 8.09 -14.95 -17.65
CA ASN A 95 7.55 -16.14 -17.02
C ASN A 95 7.89 -16.22 -15.51
N HIS A 96 7.79 -15.09 -14.82
CA HIS A 96 8.02 -14.92 -13.37
C HIS A 96 9.45 -15.26 -12.90
N ALA A 97 10.44 -15.25 -13.80
CA ALA A 97 11.81 -15.65 -13.47
C ALA A 97 12.47 -14.78 -12.39
N ASN A 98 12.07 -13.49 -12.32
CA ASN A 98 12.57 -12.53 -11.34
C ASN A 98 11.43 -11.92 -10.52
N LYS A 99 10.35 -12.67 -10.26
CA LYS A 99 9.22 -12.23 -9.43
C LYS A 99 9.71 -11.79 -8.06
N ARG A 100 9.21 -10.62 -7.61
CA ARG A 100 9.69 -9.91 -6.43
C ARG A 100 8.93 -10.23 -5.14
N PHE A 101 7.94 -11.10 -5.19
CA PHE A 101 7.12 -11.47 -4.03
C PHE A 101 6.52 -12.87 -4.21
N ARG A 102 6.32 -13.53 -3.09
CA ARG A 102 5.43 -14.70 -3.01
C ARG A 102 3.98 -14.22 -2.94
N LYS A 103 3.73 -13.27 -2.04
CA LYS A 103 2.45 -12.59 -1.86
C LYS A 103 2.66 -11.10 -1.61
N ILE A 104 1.72 -10.29 -2.03
CA ILE A 104 1.66 -8.89 -1.66
C ILE A 104 0.25 -8.51 -1.23
N VAL A 105 0.10 -8.01 -0.01
CA VAL A 105 -1.14 -7.48 0.53
C VAL A 105 -1.06 -5.96 0.53
N ILE A 106 -1.96 -5.32 -0.20
CA ILE A 106 -2.02 -3.87 -0.36
C ILE A 106 -3.25 -3.34 0.36
N CYS A 107 -3.06 -2.39 1.29
CA CYS A 107 -4.15 -1.70 1.98
C CYS A 107 -4.10 -0.21 1.68
N ILE A 108 -5.15 0.34 1.12
CA ILE A 108 -5.20 1.72 0.63
C ILE A 108 -6.28 2.53 1.34
N GLU A 109 -5.86 3.57 2.06
CA GLU A 109 -6.73 4.55 2.72
C GLU A 109 -6.69 5.88 1.98
N THR A 110 -7.43 5.99 0.87
CA THR A 110 -7.63 7.24 0.13
C THR A 110 -9.06 7.34 -0.40
N CYS A 111 -9.50 8.56 -0.72
CA CYS A 111 -10.70 8.75 -1.53
C CYS A 111 -10.52 8.07 -2.90
N TYR A 112 -11.60 7.55 -3.47
CA TYR A 112 -11.63 6.91 -4.81
C TYR A 112 -10.63 5.76 -4.96
N SER A 113 -10.24 5.11 -3.85
CA SER A 113 -9.08 4.21 -3.80
C SER A 113 -9.16 3.01 -4.74
N GLU A 114 -10.34 2.44 -4.97
CA GLU A 114 -10.51 1.36 -5.94
C GLU A 114 -10.19 1.79 -7.37
N SER A 115 -10.44 3.06 -7.72
CA SER A 115 -10.24 3.56 -9.09
C SER A 115 -8.81 3.43 -9.60
N VAL A 116 -7.82 3.38 -8.72
CA VAL A 116 -6.40 3.19 -9.10
C VAL A 116 -6.12 1.77 -9.56
N PHE A 117 -6.99 0.82 -9.24
CA PHE A 117 -6.89 -0.59 -9.65
C PHE A 117 -7.85 -0.93 -10.79
N ALA A 118 -8.55 0.05 -11.36
CA ALA A 118 -9.39 -0.13 -12.54
C ALA A 118 -8.52 -0.22 -13.81
N PHE A 119 -7.77 -1.31 -13.92
CA PHE A 119 -6.84 -1.53 -15.04
C PHE A 119 -7.61 -1.80 -16.33
N ASP A 120 -7.11 -1.26 -17.44
CA ASP A 120 -7.61 -1.63 -18.76
C ASP A 120 -7.27 -3.09 -19.07
N GLY A 121 -8.31 -3.89 -19.33
CA GLY A 121 -8.23 -5.33 -19.56
C GLY A 121 -8.16 -6.14 -18.26
N ASP A 122 -8.36 -7.45 -18.39
CA ASP A 122 -8.22 -8.38 -17.27
C ASP A 122 -6.74 -8.50 -16.91
N VAL A 123 -6.36 -7.92 -15.80
CA VAL A 123 -5.00 -7.97 -15.25
C VAL A 123 -5.05 -8.74 -13.94
N ASP A 124 -4.94 -10.04 -14.06
CA ASP A 124 -4.78 -10.94 -12.92
C ASP A 124 -3.30 -11.03 -12.57
N ILE A 125 -2.95 -10.68 -11.34
CA ILE A 125 -1.56 -10.78 -10.83
C ILE A 125 -1.55 -11.80 -9.70
N ASP A 126 -0.92 -12.94 -9.95
CA ASP A 126 -0.86 -14.02 -8.98
C ASP A 126 -0.16 -13.59 -7.67
N GLY A 127 -0.81 -13.88 -6.54
CA GLY A 127 -0.32 -13.55 -5.21
C GLY A 127 -0.54 -12.09 -4.76
N VAL A 128 -1.30 -11.27 -5.50
CA VAL A 128 -1.67 -9.90 -5.09
C VAL A 128 -3.08 -9.87 -4.52
N LEU A 129 -3.26 -9.25 -3.34
CA LEU A 129 -4.55 -8.98 -2.71
C LEU A 129 -4.62 -7.51 -2.32
N VAL A 130 -5.72 -6.83 -2.69
CA VAL A 130 -5.87 -5.40 -2.40
C VAL A 130 -7.15 -5.14 -1.61
N PHE A 131 -7.01 -4.40 -0.51
CA PHE A 131 -8.11 -3.82 0.25
C PHE A 131 -8.12 -2.31 0.04
N THR A 132 -9.23 -1.73 -0.38
CA THR A 132 -9.38 -0.28 -0.53
C THR A 132 -10.47 0.27 0.37
N ALA A 133 -10.25 1.46 0.93
CA ALA A 133 -11.17 2.09 1.88
C ALA A 133 -12.45 2.61 1.23
N ALA A 134 -12.46 2.81 -0.10
CA ALA A 134 -13.56 3.43 -0.83
C ALA A 134 -13.70 2.86 -2.23
N SER A 135 -14.93 2.85 -2.74
CA SER A 135 -15.25 2.54 -4.13
C SER A 135 -14.70 3.61 -5.11
N PRO A 136 -14.78 3.39 -6.44
CA PRO A 136 -14.17 4.32 -7.40
C PRO A 136 -14.85 5.69 -7.47
N TYR A 137 -16.02 5.85 -6.84
CA TYR A 137 -16.89 7.02 -6.99
C TYR A 137 -17.15 7.76 -5.69
N GLU A 138 -16.45 7.42 -4.60
CA GLU A 138 -16.69 7.99 -3.29
C GLU A 138 -15.41 8.37 -2.54
N THR A 139 -15.60 9.12 -1.46
CA THR A 139 -14.51 9.50 -0.56
C THR A 139 -14.39 8.54 0.60
N SER A 140 -13.17 8.27 1.06
CA SER A 140 -12.93 7.70 2.38
C SER A 140 -13.12 8.77 3.47
N LEU A 141 -13.34 8.35 4.71
CA LEU A 141 -13.73 9.25 5.78
C LEU A 141 -12.72 9.27 6.93
N ALA A 142 -12.35 10.48 7.33
CA ALA A 142 -11.70 10.72 8.60
C ALA A 142 -12.63 10.29 9.77
N ASP A 143 -12.04 9.86 10.87
CA ASP A 143 -12.81 9.27 11.97
C ASP A 143 -12.65 10.03 13.28
N VAL A 144 -11.45 10.09 13.84
CA VAL A 144 -11.24 10.71 15.16
C VAL A 144 -10.64 12.11 15.02
N TYR A 145 -11.37 13.11 15.49
CA TYR A 145 -10.87 14.48 15.58
C TYR A 145 -10.27 14.72 16.98
N SER A 146 -9.05 15.23 17.03
CA SER A 146 -8.42 15.65 18.29
C SER A 146 -8.70 17.13 18.55
N GLU A 147 -9.44 17.43 19.61
CA GLU A 147 -9.71 18.79 20.05
C GLU A 147 -8.41 19.51 20.49
N ASP A 148 -7.49 18.80 21.10
CA ASP A 148 -6.22 19.36 21.58
C ASP A 148 -5.29 19.73 20.42
N LEU A 149 -5.17 18.84 19.44
CA LEU A 149 -4.30 19.03 18.27
C LEU A 149 -4.97 19.79 17.13
N LYS A 150 -6.31 19.94 17.16
CA LYS A 150 -7.12 20.56 16.10
C LYS A 150 -6.98 19.89 14.74
N VAL A 151 -6.76 18.56 14.73
CA VAL A 151 -6.60 17.76 13.51
C VAL A 151 -7.36 16.43 13.61
N TRP A 152 -7.68 15.85 12.45
CA TRP A 152 -8.12 14.46 12.37
C TRP A 152 -6.91 13.54 12.55
N ILE A 153 -6.99 12.59 13.47
CA ILE A 153 -5.87 11.70 13.85
C ILE A 153 -6.04 10.27 13.36
N SER A 154 -7.18 9.94 12.80
CA SER A 154 -7.47 8.61 12.26
C SER A 154 -8.46 8.69 11.09
N ASN A 155 -8.45 7.63 10.28
CA ASN A 155 -9.45 7.36 9.26
C ASN A 155 -10.15 6.03 9.59
N ARG A 156 -11.41 5.87 9.15
CA ARG A 156 -12.26 4.73 9.55
C ARG A 156 -11.70 3.39 9.12
N PHE A 157 -11.30 3.27 7.88
CA PHE A 157 -10.73 2.03 7.36
C PHE A 157 -9.44 1.66 8.11
N THR A 158 -8.50 2.60 8.23
CA THR A 158 -7.23 2.37 8.92
C THR A 158 -7.44 1.96 10.38
N ARG A 159 -8.36 2.63 11.10
CA ARG A 159 -8.68 2.26 12.48
C ARG A 159 -9.24 0.85 12.56
N ASN A 160 -10.23 0.51 11.74
CA ASN A 160 -10.82 -0.82 11.73
C ASN A 160 -9.82 -1.90 11.34
N LEU A 161 -8.92 -1.61 10.39
CA LEU A 161 -7.82 -2.51 10.03
C LEU A 161 -6.91 -2.76 11.24
N THR A 162 -6.41 -1.69 11.88
CA THR A 162 -5.55 -1.81 13.06
C THR A 162 -6.24 -2.48 14.24
N ASP A 163 -7.50 -2.16 14.50
CA ASP A 163 -8.29 -2.78 15.57
C ASP A 163 -8.47 -4.29 15.34
N SER A 164 -8.67 -4.71 14.08
CA SER A 164 -8.80 -6.13 13.75
C SER A 164 -7.49 -6.89 13.87
N LEU A 165 -6.36 -6.26 13.45
CA LEU A 165 -5.03 -6.89 13.48
C LEU A 165 -4.39 -6.88 14.87
N SER A 166 -4.83 -6.00 15.78
CA SER A 166 -4.32 -5.92 17.16
C SER A 166 -4.88 -7.00 18.08
N LYS A 167 -5.91 -7.74 17.64
CA LYS A 167 -6.48 -8.86 18.41
C LYS A 167 -5.51 -10.02 18.46
N GLU A 168 -5.48 -10.75 19.58
CA GLU A 168 -4.60 -11.91 19.76
C GLU A 168 -4.91 -13.05 18.77
N GLU A 169 -6.19 -13.22 18.42
CA GLU A 169 -6.62 -14.22 17.47
C GLU A 169 -6.28 -13.81 16.02
N SER A 170 -5.74 -14.77 15.29
CA SER A 170 -5.46 -14.60 13.87
C SER A 170 -6.77 -14.55 13.08
N ILE A 171 -6.98 -13.49 12.31
CA ILE A 171 -8.16 -13.33 11.45
C ILE A 171 -7.80 -13.71 10.01
N CYS A 172 -8.61 -14.57 9.37
CA CYS A 172 -8.42 -14.88 7.96
C CYS A 172 -8.85 -13.70 7.06
N TYR A 173 -8.30 -13.64 5.82
CA TYR A 173 -8.58 -12.51 4.93
C TYR A 173 -10.06 -12.35 4.58
N ALA A 174 -10.81 -13.46 4.47
CA ALA A 174 -12.24 -13.41 4.21
C ALA A 174 -13.01 -12.77 5.36
N ASP A 175 -12.69 -13.09 6.60
CA ASP A 175 -13.35 -12.52 7.78
C ASP A 175 -12.83 -11.09 8.07
N LEU A 176 -11.56 -10.80 7.78
CA LEU A 176 -11.04 -9.43 7.80
C LEU A 176 -11.83 -8.54 6.83
N TYR A 177 -12.05 -8.99 5.59
CA TYR A 177 -12.84 -8.24 4.63
C TYR A 177 -14.27 -8.00 5.12
N LYS A 178 -14.96 -9.03 5.62
CA LYS A 178 -16.30 -8.88 6.19
C LYS A 178 -16.33 -7.88 7.34
N TYR A 179 -15.34 -7.96 8.24
CA TYR A 179 -15.22 -7.04 9.35
C TYR A 179 -15.03 -5.59 8.87
N LEU A 180 -14.14 -5.37 7.92
CA LEU A 180 -13.89 -4.04 7.36
C LEU A 180 -15.13 -3.46 6.66
N VAL A 181 -15.85 -4.27 5.86
CA VAL A 181 -17.10 -3.85 5.20
C VAL A 181 -18.17 -3.47 6.23
N GLN A 182 -18.30 -4.22 7.31
CA GLN A 182 -19.34 -3.98 8.33
C GLN A 182 -19.04 -2.75 9.19
N ASN A 183 -17.77 -2.44 9.44
CA ASN A 183 -17.37 -1.41 10.41
C ASN A 183 -16.88 -0.11 9.76
N THR A 184 -16.53 -0.09 8.49
CA THR A 184 -16.13 1.13 7.78
C THR A 184 -17.36 1.85 7.23
N ILE A 185 -18.11 2.47 8.16
CA ILE A 185 -19.39 3.12 7.84
C ILE A 185 -19.13 4.40 7.03
N GLY A 186 -19.86 4.57 5.92
CA GLY A 186 -19.86 5.78 5.10
C GLY A 186 -18.91 5.74 3.90
N SER A 187 -18.20 4.63 3.72
CA SER A 187 -17.53 4.27 2.47
C SER A 187 -17.60 2.75 2.26
N HIS A 188 -17.44 2.30 1.02
CA HIS A 188 -17.57 0.90 0.66
C HIS A 188 -16.18 0.29 0.44
N VAL A 189 -15.72 -0.47 1.43
CA VAL A 189 -14.47 -1.24 1.32
C VAL A 189 -14.57 -2.23 0.17
N GLN A 190 -13.56 -2.25 -0.68
CA GLN A 190 -13.47 -3.21 -1.78
C GLN A 190 -12.33 -4.19 -1.58
N LEU A 191 -12.49 -5.35 -2.17
CA LEU A 191 -11.49 -6.43 -2.22
C LEU A 191 -11.21 -6.75 -3.68
N ILE A 192 -9.96 -6.59 -4.11
CA ILE A 192 -9.57 -6.71 -5.52
C ILE A 192 -8.59 -7.86 -5.67
N ASN A 193 -8.69 -8.57 -6.78
CA ASN A 193 -7.81 -9.66 -7.19
C ASN A 193 -7.82 -10.89 -6.25
N ALA A 194 -8.93 -11.07 -5.52
CA ALA A 194 -9.08 -12.17 -4.56
C ALA A 194 -8.93 -13.57 -5.19
N GLN A 195 -9.38 -13.72 -6.46
CA GLN A 195 -9.33 -14.97 -7.21
C GLN A 195 -7.89 -15.45 -7.50
N CYS A 196 -6.92 -14.53 -7.50
CA CYS A 196 -5.52 -14.82 -7.79
C CYS A 196 -4.64 -14.91 -6.54
N PHE A 197 -5.22 -14.81 -5.34
CA PHE A 197 -4.45 -14.80 -4.10
C PHE A 197 -4.42 -16.18 -3.39
N GLY A 198 -5.44 -16.99 -3.57
CA GLY A 198 -5.62 -18.30 -2.94
C GLY A 198 -6.89 -18.38 -2.09
N ASN A 199 -7.00 -19.38 -1.22
CA ASN A 199 -8.17 -19.54 -0.37
C ASN A 199 -8.13 -18.56 0.82
N LEU A 200 -8.91 -17.48 0.75
CA LEU A 200 -8.94 -16.43 1.76
C LEU A 200 -9.44 -16.88 3.16
N TYR A 201 -10.07 -18.04 3.26
CA TYR A 201 -10.51 -18.62 4.54
C TYR A 201 -9.40 -19.37 5.28
N ASP A 202 -8.40 -19.85 4.53
CA ASP A 202 -7.29 -20.65 5.08
C ASP A 202 -6.03 -19.82 5.33
N MET A 203 -6.05 -18.52 4.93
CA MET A 203 -4.89 -17.65 4.98
C MET A 203 -5.15 -16.47 5.90
N THR A 204 -4.16 -16.09 6.69
CA THR A 204 -4.30 -15.00 7.65
C THR A 204 -3.24 -13.93 7.43
N PHE A 205 -3.58 -12.69 7.79
CA PHE A 205 -2.64 -11.59 7.75
C PHE A 205 -1.42 -11.83 8.66
N LYS A 206 -1.64 -12.50 9.79
CA LYS A 206 -0.60 -12.77 10.78
C LYS A 206 0.42 -13.79 10.25
N ASP A 207 -0.04 -14.82 9.58
CA ASP A 207 0.83 -15.87 9.05
C ASP A 207 1.62 -15.42 7.81
N ASP A 208 1.01 -14.58 6.98
CA ASP A 208 1.63 -14.13 5.74
C ASP A 208 2.52 -12.86 5.93
N ILE A 209 2.16 -11.95 6.84
CA ILE A 209 2.79 -10.62 6.93
C ILE A 209 3.46 -10.35 8.27
N LEU A 210 2.87 -10.83 9.38
CA LEU A 210 3.35 -10.58 10.73
C LEU A 210 4.10 -11.81 11.27
N ILE A 211 5.33 -12.02 10.82
CA ILE A 211 6.23 -13.00 11.45
C ILE A 211 6.76 -12.35 12.73
N TYR A 212 6.17 -12.70 13.87
CA TYR A 212 6.77 -12.42 15.17
C TYR A 212 7.92 -13.41 15.39
N ASN A 213 9.16 -12.94 15.24
CA ASN A 213 10.34 -13.58 15.82
C ASN A 213 10.57 -13.04 17.23
#